data_268ed7e12d241ef7cafeca65c75469b3
#
_entry.id   268ed7e12d241ef7cafeca65c75469b3
#
_cell.length_a   1.000
_cell.length_b   1.000
_cell.length_c   1.000
_cell.angle_alpha   90.00
_cell.angle_beta   90.00
_cell.angle_gamma   90.00
#
_symmetry.space_group_name_H-M   'P 1'
#
loop_
_entity.id
_entity.type
_entity.pdbx_description
1 polymer ?
#
loop_
_entity_poly.entity_id
_entity_poly.type
_entity_poly.pdbx_seq_one_letter_code
_entity_poly.pdbx_strand_id
1 'polypeptide(L)'
;RTSLRISGAAGAGKTTLLAALLAEASASDRIVTIEDVAELRFEHPHHVSLEARQPNIEGAGEIGLARLVREALRMRPDRLVVGECRGAEVRELLSALNTGHAGGAGTLHANGLADVPARLEALGALAGMSEHALARQVVSAIGFVLHVARSEAGHVLTGVGAMHIEGGRL
;
A
#
# COMPACT_ATOMS: atom_id res chain seq x y z
N ARG A 1 -5.92 4.01 -14.92
CA ARG A 1 -5.10 3.30 -13.90
C ARG A 1 -5.93 3.18 -12.61
N THR A 2 -5.96 2.00 -12.00
CA THR A 2 -6.72 1.75 -10.78
C THR A 2 -5.75 1.37 -9.68
N SER A 3 -5.91 1.96 -8.50
CA SER A 3 -5.11 1.60 -7.33
C SER A 3 -5.62 0.31 -6.69
N LEU A 4 -4.70 -0.54 -6.25
CA LEU A 4 -5.03 -1.82 -5.64
C LEU A 4 -4.33 -2.02 -4.29
N ARG A 5 -4.92 -2.87 -3.45
CA ARG A 5 -4.28 -3.38 -2.23
C ARG A 5 -4.28 -4.89 -2.24
N ILE A 6 -3.18 -5.46 -1.75
CA ILE A 6 -3.06 -6.90 -1.55
C ILE A 6 -3.09 -7.15 -0.06
N SER A 7 -4.11 -7.87 0.40
CA SER A 7 -4.26 -8.25 1.80
C SER A 7 -3.94 -9.72 2.02
N GLY A 8 -3.60 -10.08 3.25
CA GLY A 8 -3.31 -11.46 3.65
C GLY A 8 -2.47 -11.52 4.91
N ALA A 9 -2.41 -12.68 5.53
CA ALA A 9 -1.59 -12.96 6.70
C ALA A 9 -0.08 -12.85 6.40
N ALA A 10 0.76 -12.90 7.43
CA ALA A 10 2.21 -13.00 7.26
C ALA A 10 2.55 -14.27 6.46
N GLY A 11 3.49 -14.17 5.52
CA GLY A 11 3.89 -15.30 4.68
C GLY A 11 2.85 -15.76 3.64
N ALA A 12 1.73 -15.04 3.46
CA ALA A 12 0.70 -15.37 2.49
C ALA A 12 1.10 -15.12 1.01
N GLY A 13 2.24 -14.49 0.75
CA GLY A 13 2.72 -14.21 -0.61
C GLY A 13 2.29 -12.82 -1.15
N LYS A 14 1.88 -11.89 -0.28
CA LYS A 14 1.50 -10.53 -0.68
C LYS A 14 2.57 -9.81 -1.50
N THR A 15 3.79 -9.78 -0.98
CA THR A 15 4.94 -9.12 -1.63
C THR A 15 5.29 -9.80 -2.97
N THR A 16 5.19 -11.12 -3.04
CA THR A 16 5.42 -11.88 -4.28
C THR A 16 4.39 -11.55 -5.35
N LEU A 17 3.09 -11.52 -4.99
CA LEU A 17 2.04 -11.14 -5.92
C LEU A 17 2.20 -9.68 -6.37
N LEU A 18 2.52 -8.78 -5.43
CA LEU A 18 2.77 -7.38 -5.76
C LEU A 18 3.92 -7.23 -6.75
N ALA A 19 5.05 -7.91 -6.51
CA ALA A 19 6.21 -7.89 -7.41
C ALA A 19 5.85 -8.39 -8.81
N ALA A 20 5.11 -9.50 -8.91
CA ALA A 20 4.64 -10.04 -10.19
C ALA A 20 3.75 -9.05 -10.95
N LEU A 21 2.81 -8.40 -10.27
CA LEU A 21 1.94 -7.38 -10.89
C LEU A 21 2.70 -6.12 -11.33
N LEU A 22 3.76 -5.75 -10.61
CA LEU A 22 4.60 -4.60 -10.97
C LEU A 22 5.51 -4.92 -12.17
N ALA A 23 5.97 -6.15 -12.30
CA ALA A 23 6.74 -6.60 -13.47
C ALA A 23 5.93 -6.51 -14.78
N GLU A 24 4.61 -6.68 -14.71
CA GLU A 24 3.68 -6.53 -15.85
C GLU A 24 3.28 -5.06 -16.15
N ALA A 25 3.82 -4.09 -15.40
CA ALA A 25 3.54 -2.68 -15.66
C ALA A 25 4.17 -2.24 -17.00
N SER A 26 3.59 -1.20 -17.62
CA SER A 26 4.16 -0.66 -18.85
C SER A 26 5.61 -0.21 -18.64
N ALA A 27 6.52 -0.58 -19.52
CA ALA A 27 7.93 -0.18 -19.46
C ALA A 27 8.13 1.36 -19.45
N SER A 28 7.13 2.12 -19.89
CA SER A 28 7.12 3.59 -19.81
C SER A 28 6.68 4.13 -18.45
N ASP A 29 6.06 3.31 -17.58
CA ASP A 29 5.62 3.76 -16.26
C ASP A 29 6.82 3.96 -15.33
N ARG A 30 6.85 5.09 -14.63
CA ARG A 30 7.80 5.31 -13.55
C ARG A 30 7.25 4.72 -12.25
N ILE A 31 7.89 3.67 -11.75
CA ILE A 31 7.50 3.01 -10.51
C ILE A 31 8.41 3.49 -9.38
N VAL A 32 7.82 4.01 -8.31
CA VAL A 32 8.54 4.32 -7.06
C VAL A 32 8.00 3.44 -5.95
N THR A 33 8.84 2.58 -5.41
CA THR A 33 8.51 1.73 -4.26
C THR A 33 9.08 2.31 -2.98
N ILE A 34 8.33 2.21 -1.90
CA ILE A 34 8.66 2.72 -0.56
C ILE A 34 8.44 1.59 0.43
N GLU A 35 9.49 1.21 1.16
CA GLU A 35 9.47 0.07 2.07
C GLU A 35 10.24 0.40 3.35
N ASP A 36 9.89 -0.24 4.47
CA ASP A 36 10.70 -0.18 5.69
C ASP A 36 12.02 -0.94 5.53
N VAL A 37 11.93 -2.10 4.89
CA VAL A 37 13.04 -2.93 4.44
C VAL A 37 12.73 -3.34 2.99
N ALA A 38 13.69 -3.18 2.10
CA ALA A 38 13.52 -3.44 0.69
C ALA A 38 13.38 -4.96 0.41
N GLU A 39 12.14 -5.44 0.33
CA GLU A 39 11.77 -6.83 0.03
C GLU A 39 11.30 -7.03 -1.41
N LEU A 40 10.68 -6.01 -2.02
CA LEU A 40 10.18 -6.09 -3.39
C LEU A 40 11.33 -6.29 -4.38
N ARG A 41 11.27 -7.39 -5.13
CA ARG A 41 12.23 -7.73 -6.18
C ARG A 41 11.47 -8.02 -7.47
N PHE A 42 11.64 -7.18 -8.47
CA PHE A 42 11.09 -7.33 -9.82
C PHE A 42 11.97 -6.55 -10.80
N GLU A 43 11.96 -6.95 -12.05
CA GLU A 43 12.68 -6.26 -13.12
C GLU A 43 11.75 -5.25 -13.79
N HIS A 44 12.17 -3.99 -13.84
CA HIS A 44 11.48 -2.93 -14.56
C HIS A 44 12.47 -1.82 -14.94
N PRO A 45 12.45 -1.33 -16.18
CA PRO A 45 13.46 -0.37 -16.69
C PRO A 45 13.40 0.99 -15.96
N HIS A 46 12.28 1.36 -15.38
CA HIS A 46 12.07 2.64 -14.72
C HIS A 46 11.56 2.49 -13.27
N HIS A 47 12.33 1.77 -12.46
CA HIS A 47 12.06 1.53 -11.05
C HIS A 47 13.01 2.29 -10.14
N VAL A 48 12.48 2.94 -9.12
CA VAL A 48 13.21 3.57 -8.02
C VAL A 48 12.72 2.99 -6.70
N SER A 49 13.63 2.43 -5.91
CA SER A 49 13.36 1.92 -4.57
C SER A 49 13.82 2.91 -3.52
N LEU A 50 12.93 3.23 -2.58
CA LEU A 50 13.20 4.06 -1.40
C LEU A 50 12.98 3.21 -0.16
N GLU A 51 13.99 3.20 0.73
CA GLU A 51 13.96 2.44 1.97
C GLU A 51 13.97 3.38 3.17
N ALA A 52 13.17 3.07 4.18
CA ALA A 52 13.16 3.81 5.43
C ALA A 52 14.50 3.67 6.15
N ARG A 53 14.87 4.71 6.89
CA ARG A 53 16.09 4.69 7.71
C ARG A 53 15.70 4.79 9.18
N GLN A 54 16.11 3.80 9.95
CA GLN A 54 15.98 3.82 11.40
C GLN A 54 16.85 4.92 12.00
N PRO A 55 16.46 5.49 13.15
CA PRO A 55 17.31 6.43 13.86
C PRO A 55 18.62 5.76 14.27
N ASN A 56 19.69 6.55 14.36
CA ASN A 56 20.96 6.09 14.91
C ASN A 56 20.87 5.90 16.43
N ILE A 57 21.96 5.49 17.07
CA ILE A 57 22.05 5.26 18.53
C ILE A 57 21.67 6.51 19.34
N GLU A 58 21.87 7.71 18.78
CA GLU A 58 21.54 9.00 19.40
C GLU A 58 20.07 9.41 19.14
N GLY A 59 19.28 8.58 18.45
CA GLY A 59 17.89 8.86 18.08
C GLY A 59 17.75 9.84 16.90
N ALA A 60 18.82 10.14 16.18
CA ALA A 60 18.80 11.09 15.07
C ALA A 60 18.80 10.39 13.71
N GLY A 61 18.35 11.12 12.67
CA GLY A 61 18.49 10.70 11.28
C GLY A 61 17.41 9.73 10.80
N GLU A 62 16.31 9.56 11.53
CA GLU A 62 15.16 8.75 11.09
C GLU A 62 14.52 9.33 9.80
N ILE A 63 14.21 8.44 8.87
CA ILE A 63 13.41 8.74 7.68
C ILE A 63 12.32 7.69 7.58
N GLY A 64 11.13 8.01 8.08
CA GLY A 64 9.98 7.10 8.07
C GLY A 64 9.21 7.14 6.76
N LEU A 65 8.32 6.15 6.59
CA LEU A 65 7.52 5.95 5.36
C LEU A 65 6.70 7.18 4.96
N ALA A 66 6.07 7.88 5.90
CA ALA A 66 5.26 9.08 5.62
C ALA A 66 6.10 10.19 4.95
N ARG A 67 7.36 10.37 5.37
CA ARG A 67 8.29 11.30 4.73
C ARG A 67 8.66 10.83 3.32
N LEU A 68 8.97 9.56 3.15
CA LEU A 68 9.32 8.99 1.86
C LEU A 68 8.18 9.10 0.86
N VAL A 69 6.92 8.90 1.28
CA VAL A 69 5.75 9.11 0.42
C VAL A 69 5.71 10.54 -0.10
N ARG A 70 5.88 11.55 0.76
CA ARG A 70 5.89 12.96 0.35
C ARG A 70 7.03 13.30 -0.62
N GLU A 71 8.22 12.74 -0.41
CA GLU A 71 9.36 12.97 -1.32
C GLU A 71 9.19 12.24 -2.65
N ALA A 72 8.63 11.02 -2.62
CA ALA A 72 8.35 10.25 -3.83
C ALA A 72 7.39 10.96 -4.79
N LEU A 73 6.42 11.74 -4.29
CA LEU A 73 5.50 12.51 -5.13
C LEU A 73 6.23 13.55 -5.99
N ARG A 74 7.34 14.11 -5.51
CA ARG A 74 8.20 15.04 -6.26
C ARG A 74 8.95 14.36 -7.40
N MET A 75 9.06 13.03 -7.35
CA MET A 75 9.70 12.23 -8.40
C MET A 75 8.76 11.93 -9.56
N ARG A 76 7.51 12.42 -9.51
CA ARG A 76 6.45 12.21 -10.52
C ARG A 76 6.26 10.74 -10.87
N PRO A 77 5.92 9.87 -9.91
CA PRO A 77 5.68 8.47 -10.17
C PRO A 77 4.37 8.28 -10.97
N ASP A 78 4.38 7.39 -11.95
CA ASP A 78 3.17 6.86 -12.55
C ASP A 78 2.51 5.83 -11.64
N ARG A 79 3.32 5.10 -10.85
CA ARG A 79 2.89 4.16 -9.84
C ARG A 79 3.64 4.40 -8.54
N LEU A 80 2.90 4.78 -7.50
CA LEU A 80 3.41 4.89 -6.15
C LEU A 80 3.06 3.61 -5.38
N VAL A 81 4.08 2.93 -4.90
CA VAL A 81 3.93 1.63 -4.23
C VAL A 81 4.46 1.74 -2.80
N VAL A 82 3.62 1.41 -1.82
CA VAL A 82 4.06 1.23 -0.44
C VAL A 82 4.06 -0.26 -0.13
N GLY A 83 5.24 -0.82 0.09
CA GLY A 83 5.44 -2.26 0.28
C GLY A 83 4.50 -2.83 1.33
N GLU A 84 4.41 -2.20 2.49
CA GLU A 84 3.41 -2.48 3.50
C GLU A 84 2.94 -1.19 4.18
N CYS A 85 1.61 -1.03 4.31
CA CYS A 85 1.00 0.05 5.08
C CYS A 85 0.63 -0.48 6.48
N ARG A 86 1.31 0.02 7.51
CA ARG A 86 1.13 -0.45 8.89
C ARG A 86 1.05 0.65 9.95
N GLY A 87 1.15 1.91 9.55
CA GLY A 87 1.15 3.06 10.45
C GLY A 87 0.48 4.30 9.87
N ALA A 88 0.88 5.45 10.38
CA ALA A 88 0.30 6.76 10.06
C ALA A 88 0.54 7.19 8.60
N GLU A 89 1.46 6.55 7.86
CA GLU A 89 1.70 6.79 6.43
C GLU A 89 0.47 6.56 5.55
N VAL A 90 -0.55 5.88 6.07
CA VAL A 90 -1.83 5.69 5.37
C VAL A 90 -2.45 7.01 4.93
N ARG A 91 -2.29 8.09 5.72
CA ARG A 91 -2.81 9.42 5.40
C ARG A 91 -2.17 9.98 4.14
N GLU A 92 -0.84 10.00 4.09
CA GLU A 92 -0.08 10.49 2.95
C GLU A 92 -0.34 9.65 1.70
N LEU A 93 -0.42 8.35 1.88
CA LEU A 93 -0.70 7.41 0.80
C LEU A 93 -2.08 7.65 0.18
N LEU A 94 -3.15 7.71 0.98
CA LEU A 94 -4.50 7.98 0.50
C LEU A 94 -4.60 9.37 -0.16
N SER A 95 -3.95 10.38 0.41
CA SER A 95 -3.87 11.71 -0.18
C SER A 95 -3.20 11.67 -1.56
N ALA A 96 -2.07 10.98 -1.69
CA ALA A 96 -1.36 10.83 -2.95
C ALA A 96 -2.22 10.17 -4.03
N LEU A 97 -2.88 9.06 -3.68
CA LEU A 97 -3.74 8.31 -4.60
C LEU A 97 -4.97 9.11 -5.07
N ASN A 98 -5.49 10.00 -4.22
CA ASN A 98 -6.64 10.87 -4.53
C ASN A 98 -6.25 12.16 -5.26
N THR A 99 -4.96 12.49 -5.38
CA THR A 99 -4.48 13.74 -5.98
C THR A 99 -3.67 13.54 -7.27
N GLY A 100 -4.06 12.58 -8.10
CA GLY A 100 -3.50 12.40 -9.45
C GLY A 100 -2.47 11.29 -9.59
N HIS A 101 -2.15 10.55 -8.53
CA HIS A 101 -1.23 9.40 -8.57
C HIS A 101 -2.01 8.07 -8.58
N ALA A 102 -3.11 8.03 -9.36
CA ALA A 102 -3.89 6.81 -9.57
C ALA A 102 -3.02 5.69 -10.17
N GLY A 103 -3.23 4.45 -9.75
CA GLY A 103 -2.43 3.29 -10.16
C GLY A 103 -1.40 2.86 -9.12
N GLY A 104 -1.47 3.42 -7.91
CA GLY A 104 -0.66 2.97 -6.79
C GLY A 104 -1.06 1.58 -6.28
N ALA A 105 -0.10 0.92 -5.67
CA ALA A 105 -0.29 -0.40 -5.09
C ALA A 105 0.35 -0.50 -3.71
N GLY A 106 0.06 -1.57 -2.99
CA GLY A 106 0.71 -1.85 -1.72
C GLY A 106 0.08 -3.01 -0.99
N THR A 107 0.74 -3.46 0.08
CA THR A 107 0.21 -4.54 0.88
C THR A 107 -0.38 -4.06 2.19
N LEU A 108 -1.28 -4.85 2.74
CA LEU A 108 -1.95 -4.62 4.00
C LEU A 108 -2.08 -5.96 4.73
N HIS A 109 -1.77 -5.98 6.03
CA HIS A 109 -1.95 -7.18 6.83
C HIS A 109 -3.42 -7.29 7.29
N ALA A 110 -4.11 -8.34 6.84
CA ALA A 110 -5.46 -8.70 7.28
C ALA A 110 -5.66 -10.21 7.15
N ASN A 111 -6.46 -10.82 8.04
CA ASN A 111 -6.71 -12.26 8.04
C ASN A 111 -7.76 -12.69 7.00
N GLY A 112 -8.62 -11.77 6.58
CA GLY A 112 -9.65 -11.98 5.57
C GLY A 112 -10.01 -10.67 4.87
N LEU A 113 -10.76 -10.75 3.76
CA LEU A 113 -11.29 -9.56 3.08
C LEU A 113 -12.18 -8.73 3.99
N ALA A 114 -13.00 -9.39 4.80
CA ALA A 114 -13.92 -8.74 5.74
C ALA A 114 -13.19 -7.94 6.84
N ASP A 115 -11.91 -8.25 7.12
CA ASP A 115 -11.12 -7.57 8.14
C ASP A 115 -10.40 -6.32 7.61
N VAL A 116 -10.39 -6.14 6.28
CA VAL A 116 -9.67 -5.02 5.65
C VAL A 116 -10.22 -3.66 6.08
N PRO A 117 -11.56 -3.42 6.15
CA PRO A 117 -12.11 -2.17 6.64
C PRO A 117 -11.64 -1.84 8.05
N ALA A 118 -11.80 -2.73 9.01
CA ALA A 118 -11.38 -2.53 10.39
C ALA A 118 -9.87 -2.26 10.50
N ARG A 119 -9.05 -2.92 9.68
CA ARG A 119 -7.61 -2.67 9.63
C ARG A 119 -7.28 -1.27 9.13
N LEU A 120 -7.96 -0.80 8.08
CA LEU A 120 -7.79 0.56 7.56
C LEU A 120 -8.27 1.61 8.56
N GLU A 121 -9.39 1.36 9.26
CA GLU A 121 -9.88 2.23 10.34
C GLU A 121 -8.86 2.36 11.48
N ALA A 122 -8.24 1.27 11.90
CA ALA A 122 -7.17 1.30 12.90
C ALA A 122 -5.96 2.13 12.43
N LEU A 123 -5.53 2.00 11.19
CA LEU A 123 -4.44 2.79 10.62
C LEU A 123 -4.83 4.27 10.49
N GLY A 124 -6.06 4.56 10.09
CA GLY A 124 -6.59 5.91 10.02
C GLY A 124 -6.60 6.59 11.41
N ALA A 125 -6.98 5.87 12.45
CA ALA A 125 -6.94 6.36 13.83
C ALA A 125 -5.50 6.70 14.27
N LEU A 126 -4.51 5.85 13.96
CA LEU A 126 -3.09 6.14 14.18
C LEU A 126 -2.62 7.40 13.43
N ALA A 127 -3.19 7.67 12.26
CA ALA A 127 -2.91 8.86 11.46
C ALA A 127 -3.71 10.10 11.88
N GLY A 128 -4.53 10.02 12.94
CA GLY A 128 -5.39 11.12 13.42
C GLY A 128 -6.51 11.48 12.45
N MET A 129 -6.98 10.52 11.64
CA MET A 129 -8.11 10.70 10.74
C MET A 129 -9.43 10.32 11.43
N SER A 130 -10.51 11.06 11.15
CA SER A 130 -11.83 10.59 11.56
C SER A 130 -12.29 9.43 10.68
N GLU A 131 -13.12 8.53 11.20
CA GLU A 131 -13.68 7.38 10.47
C GLU A 131 -14.34 7.84 9.15
N HIS A 132 -15.15 8.90 9.21
CA HIS A 132 -15.83 9.43 8.02
C HIS A 132 -14.85 9.96 6.96
N ALA A 133 -13.80 10.70 7.36
CA ALA A 133 -12.79 11.19 6.43
C ALA A 133 -11.99 10.04 5.81
N LEU A 134 -11.63 9.05 6.62
CA LEU A 134 -10.94 7.85 6.15
C LEU A 134 -11.79 7.09 5.14
N ALA A 135 -13.05 6.78 5.47
CA ALA A 135 -13.93 6.01 4.60
C ALA A 135 -14.05 6.65 3.20
N ARG A 136 -14.28 7.96 3.14
CA ARG A 136 -14.36 8.69 1.86
C ARG A 136 -13.06 8.64 1.07
N GLN A 137 -11.92 8.80 1.74
CA GLN A 137 -10.62 8.74 1.07
C GLN A 137 -10.29 7.33 0.57
N VAL A 138 -10.60 6.30 1.35
CA VAL A 138 -10.35 4.90 0.97
C VAL A 138 -11.18 4.50 -0.25
N VAL A 139 -12.48 4.75 -0.23
CA VAL A 139 -13.37 4.39 -1.36
C VAL A 139 -12.99 5.12 -2.65
N SER A 140 -12.52 6.37 -2.53
CA SER A 140 -12.02 7.13 -3.69
C SER A 140 -10.66 6.64 -4.19
N ALA A 141 -9.76 6.23 -3.28
CA ALA A 141 -8.36 5.92 -3.60
C ALA A 141 -8.15 4.46 -4.03
N ILE A 142 -8.88 3.52 -3.42
CA ILE A 142 -8.65 2.07 -3.57
C ILE A 142 -9.76 1.47 -4.43
N GLY A 143 -9.41 1.04 -5.64
CA GLY A 143 -10.39 0.40 -6.54
C GLY A 143 -10.67 -1.05 -6.17
N PHE A 144 -9.62 -1.81 -5.85
CA PHE A 144 -9.74 -3.24 -5.52
C PHE A 144 -8.83 -3.65 -4.37
N VAL A 145 -9.28 -4.69 -3.65
CA VAL A 145 -8.50 -5.43 -2.68
C VAL A 145 -8.40 -6.87 -3.14
N LEU A 146 -7.19 -7.38 -3.28
CA LEU A 146 -6.90 -8.78 -3.57
C LEU A 146 -6.51 -9.47 -2.27
N HIS A 147 -7.18 -10.54 -1.88
CA HIS A 147 -6.82 -11.29 -0.68
C HIS A 147 -6.10 -12.58 -1.04
N VAL A 148 -4.90 -12.73 -0.50
CA VAL A 148 -4.07 -13.93 -0.70
C VAL A 148 -3.92 -14.71 0.60
N ALA A 149 -3.96 -16.02 0.49
CA ALA A 149 -3.76 -16.94 1.60
C ALA A 149 -2.77 -18.03 1.20
N ARG A 150 -2.19 -18.67 2.21
CA ARG A 150 -1.38 -19.87 2.03
C ARG A 150 -2.25 -21.10 2.25
N SER A 151 -2.24 -22.02 1.31
CA SER A 151 -2.89 -23.33 1.37
C SER A 151 -1.85 -24.43 1.27
N GLU A 152 -2.29 -25.69 1.37
CA GLU A 152 -1.43 -26.87 1.10
C GLU A 152 -0.92 -26.88 -0.35
N ALA A 153 -1.69 -26.35 -1.29
CA ALA A 153 -1.31 -26.23 -2.69
C ALA A 153 -0.40 -25.01 -3.00
N GLY A 154 -0.05 -24.20 -1.98
CA GLY A 154 0.78 -23.01 -2.14
C GLY A 154 0.02 -21.69 -1.86
N HIS A 155 0.47 -20.62 -2.49
CA HIS A 155 -0.16 -19.30 -2.37
C HIS A 155 -1.33 -19.17 -3.34
N VAL A 156 -2.50 -18.79 -2.83
CA VAL A 156 -3.74 -18.68 -3.62
C VAL A 156 -4.41 -17.34 -3.44
N LEU A 157 -4.98 -16.80 -4.51
CA LEU A 157 -5.89 -15.67 -4.46
C LEU A 157 -7.26 -16.20 -4.02
N THR A 158 -7.69 -15.85 -2.81
CA THR A 158 -8.93 -16.35 -2.21
C THR A 158 -10.10 -15.41 -2.38
N GLY A 159 -9.85 -14.16 -2.75
CA GLY A 159 -10.93 -13.21 -2.98
C GLY A 159 -10.47 -11.90 -3.60
N VAL A 160 -11.43 -11.26 -4.24
CA VAL A 160 -11.33 -9.90 -4.77
C VAL A 160 -12.51 -9.10 -4.23
N GLY A 161 -12.25 -7.93 -3.67
CA GLY A 161 -13.27 -7.05 -3.11
C GLY A 161 -13.10 -5.61 -3.56
N ALA A 162 -14.17 -4.84 -3.44
CA ALA A 162 -14.15 -3.38 -3.54
C ALA A 162 -14.66 -2.77 -2.23
N MET A 163 -14.16 -1.59 -1.89
CA MET A 163 -14.58 -0.88 -0.69
C MET A 163 -15.83 -0.06 -0.98
N HIS A 164 -16.76 -0.02 -0.04
CA HIS A 164 -17.94 0.84 -0.07
C HIS A 164 -18.20 1.43 1.31
N ILE A 165 -19.04 2.47 1.35
CA ILE A 165 -19.41 3.14 2.60
C ILE A 165 -20.82 2.70 2.99
N GLU A 166 -20.97 2.20 4.20
CA GLU A 166 -22.27 1.90 4.80
C GLU A 166 -22.37 2.60 6.16
N GLY A 167 -23.44 3.35 6.40
CA GLY A 167 -23.61 4.10 7.66
C GLY A 167 -22.50 5.10 7.98
N GLY A 168 -21.73 5.56 6.98
CA GLY A 168 -20.60 6.50 7.16
C GLY A 168 -19.24 5.85 7.49
N ARG A 169 -19.16 4.51 7.48
CA ARG A 169 -17.96 3.69 7.72
C ARG A 169 -17.60 2.85 6.48
N LEU A 170 -16.39 2.31 6.48
CA LEU A 170 -15.93 1.35 5.48
C LEU A 170 -16.67 0.02 5.60
#